data_03ecfb7371d7e3b1200da2e8dbcd8f14
#
_entry.id   03ecfb7371d7e3b1200da2e8dbcd8f14
#
_cell.length_a   1.000
_cell.length_b   1.000
_cell.length_c   1.000
_cell.angle_alpha   90.00
_cell.angle_beta   90.00
_cell.angle_gamma   90.00
#
_symmetry.space_group_name_H-M   'P 1'
#
loop_
_entity.id
_entity.type
_entity.pdbx_description
1 polymer ?
#
loop_
_entity_poly.entity_id
_entity_poly.type
_entity_poly.pdbx_seq_one_letter_code
_entity_poly.pdbx_strand_id
1 'polypeptide(L)'
;MHNVKPPVRTSLAVGFPQGGLPERLMPLVGRAHRDVPAGPSLPFDDAQFEVVMLAASAVNAATVREAHRVLKPDGNLVFTVPEKTRRQDGFALPDIYRIVREGFNIVGVERPPWWLFGCKGHTIGICAQKKNWRKHNNTYRPYV
;
A
#
# COMPACT_ATOMS: atom_id res chain seq x y z
N MET A 1 3.40 -34.94 7.13
CA MET A 1 3.03 -33.97 6.17
C MET A 1 1.91 -33.07 6.61
N HIS A 2 2.09 -31.85 6.46
CA HIS A 2 1.12 -30.90 6.99
C HIS A 2 0.26 -30.34 5.89
N ASN A 3 -1.00 -30.59 5.96
CA ASN A 3 -1.96 -29.97 5.08
C ASN A 3 -2.38 -28.62 5.65
N VAL A 4 -1.39 -27.84 5.99
CA VAL A 4 -1.69 -26.49 6.45
C VAL A 4 -2.10 -25.67 5.25
N LYS A 5 -3.37 -25.33 5.21
CA LYS A 5 -3.84 -24.41 4.16
C LYS A 5 -3.17 -23.07 4.39
N PRO A 6 -2.64 -22.44 3.34
CA PRO A 6 -2.15 -21.08 3.51
C PRO A 6 -3.29 -20.23 4.04
N PRO A 7 -3.00 -19.30 4.95
CA PRO A 7 -4.04 -18.42 5.49
C PRO A 7 -4.73 -17.69 4.34
N VAL A 8 -6.04 -17.50 4.48
CA VAL A 8 -6.80 -16.71 3.51
C VAL A 8 -6.33 -15.27 3.62
N ARG A 9 -5.64 -14.80 2.58
CA ARG A 9 -5.21 -13.43 2.53
C ARG A 9 -6.39 -12.53 2.24
N THR A 10 -6.57 -11.50 3.05
CA THR A 10 -7.57 -10.47 2.82
C THR A 10 -6.89 -9.28 2.15
N SER A 11 -7.43 -8.84 1.03
CA SER A 11 -6.85 -7.73 0.29
C SER A 11 -7.92 -6.71 -0.09
N LEU A 12 -7.52 -5.45 -0.18
CA LEU A 12 -8.39 -4.34 -0.55
C LEU A 12 -7.71 -3.52 -1.62
N ALA A 13 -8.43 -3.19 -2.68
CA ALA A 13 -7.97 -2.28 -3.71
C ALA A 13 -8.84 -1.02 -3.66
N VAL A 14 -8.20 0.14 -3.62
CA VAL A 14 -8.87 1.43 -3.46
C VAL A 14 -8.61 2.33 -4.66
N GLY A 15 -9.68 2.75 -5.32
CA GLY A 15 -9.62 3.74 -6.37
C GLY A 15 -9.23 3.24 -7.75
N PHE A 16 -9.07 1.92 -7.94
CA PHE A 16 -8.78 1.37 -9.25
C PHE A 16 -10.03 1.35 -10.11
N PRO A 17 -9.90 1.57 -11.42
CA PRO A 17 -11.03 1.37 -12.33
C PRO A 17 -11.51 -0.06 -12.25
N GLN A 18 -12.79 -0.28 -12.48
CA GLN A 18 -13.38 -1.61 -12.47
C GLN A 18 -12.62 -2.53 -13.44
N GLY A 19 -12.12 -3.65 -12.94
CA GLY A 19 -11.34 -4.58 -13.73
C GLY A 19 -9.94 -4.09 -14.07
N GLY A 20 -9.51 -2.97 -13.47
CA GLY A 20 -8.27 -2.29 -13.85
C GLY A 20 -7.09 -2.45 -12.90
N LEU A 21 -7.08 -3.47 -12.07
CA LEU A 21 -5.93 -3.72 -11.20
C LEU A 21 -4.71 -4.10 -12.04
N PRO A 22 -3.57 -3.38 -11.89
CA PRO A 22 -2.38 -3.70 -12.67
C PRO A 22 -1.93 -5.14 -12.46
N GLU A 23 -1.44 -5.75 -13.54
CA GLU A 23 -1.00 -7.15 -13.51
C GLU A 23 0.03 -7.41 -12.42
N ARG A 24 0.94 -6.48 -12.21
CA ARG A 24 1.99 -6.61 -11.19
C ARG A 24 1.44 -6.69 -9.76
N LEU A 25 0.23 -6.22 -9.53
CA LEU A 25 -0.41 -6.28 -8.22
C LEU A 25 -1.28 -7.53 -8.04
N MET A 26 -1.54 -8.25 -9.11
CA MET A 26 -2.37 -9.45 -9.05
C MET A 26 -1.87 -10.50 -8.06
N PRO A 27 -0.55 -10.72 -7.90
CA PRO A 27 -0.07 -11.67 -6.90
C PRO A 27 -0.44 -11.31 -5.46
N LEU A 28 -0.79 -10.04 -5.20
CA LEU A 28 -1.17 -9.58 -3.87
C LEU A 28 -2.65 -9.76 -3.58
N VAL A 29 -3.45 -10.07 -4.61
CA VAL A 29 -4.88 -10.29 -4.46
C VAL A 29 -5.10 -11.60 -3.73
N GLY A 30 -5.79 -11.53 -2.58
CA GLY A 30 -6.10 -12.70 -1.79
C GLY A 30 -7.44 -13.30 -2.18
N ARG A 31 -7.79 -14.41 -1.52
CA ARG A 31 -9.10 -15.05 -1.73
C ARG A 31 -10.25 -14.14 -1.32
N ALA A 32 -10.07 -13.40 -0.25
CA ALA A 32 -11.05 -12.45 0.21
C ALA A 32 -10.63 -11.05 -0.25
N HIS A 33 -10.96 -10.73 -1.49
CA HIS A 33 -10.59 -9.47 -2.11
C HIS A 33 -11.80 -8.54 -2.22
N ARG A 34 -11.58 -7.26 -1.92
CA ARG A 34 -12.60 -6.24 -2.05
C ARG A 34 -12.06 -5.07 -2.86
N ASP A 35 -12.93 -4.45 -3.63
CA ASP A 35 -12.63 -3.22 -4.38
C ASP A 35 -13.57 -2.11 -3.92
N VAL A 36 -13.02 -0.91 -3.69
CA VAL A 36 -13.83 0.25 -3.34
C VAL A 36 -13.31 1.48 -4.08
N PRO A 37 -14.17 2.48 -4.32
CA PRO A 37 -13.71 3.75 -4.88
C PRO A 37 -12.92 4.53 -3.85
N ALA A 38 -12.09 5.46 -4.33
CA ALA A 38 -11.38 6.37 -3.45
C ALA A 38 -12.38 7.27 -2.72
N GLY A 39 -12.09 7.56 -1.47
CA GLY A 39 -12.94 8.43 -0.66
C GLY A 39 -12.27 8.76 0.66
N PRO A 40 -12.83 9.73 1.40
CA PRO A 40 -12.21 10.17 2.66
C PRO A 40 -12.30 9.14 3.78
N SER A 41 -13.19 8.16 3.66
CA SER A 41 -13.30 7.09 4.63
C SER A 41 -13.62 5.79 3.92
N LEU A 42 -13.13 4.68 4.47
CA LEU A 42 -13.36 3.36 3.90
C LEU A 42 -14.45 2.64 4.72
N PRO A 43 -15.39 1.96 4.03
CA PRO A 43 -16.56 1.36 4.70
C PRO A 43 -16.23 0.00 5.34
N PHE A 44 -15.16 -0.06 6.10
CA PHE A 44 -14.71 -1.29 6.74
C PHE A 44 -14.32 -1.05 8.19
N ASP A 45 -14.36 -2.12 8.96
CA ASP A 45 -13.92 -2.09 10.36
C ASP A 45 -12.40 -1.96 10.47
N ASP A 46 -11.92 -1.65 11.66
CA ASP A 46 -10.50 -1.60 11.93
C ASP A 46 -9.87 -2.99 11.77
N ALA A 47 -8.62 -3.01 11.34
CA ALA A 47 -7.81 -4.24 11.30
C ALA A 47 -8.49 -5.40 10.55
N GLN A 48 -8.99 -5.11 9.35
CA GLN A 48 -9.73 -6.10 8.57
C GLN A 48 -8.88 -6.73 7.45
N PHE A 49 -7.91 -6.02 6.91
CA PHE A 49 -7.18 -6.47 5.73
C PHE A 49 -5.70 -6.70 6.00
N GLU A 50 -5.12 -7.67 5.30
CA GLU A 50 -3.68 -7.93 5.36
C GLU A 50 -2.90 -7.09 4.34
N VAL A 51 -3.55 -6.74 3.22
CA VAL A 51 -2.94 -5.93 2.16
C VAL A 51 -3.95 -4.90 1.69
N VAL A 52 -3.50 -3.66 1.59
CA VAL A 52 -4.28 -2.58 0.96
C VAL A 52 -3.45 -2.02 -0.20
N MET A 53 -4.06 -1.99 -1.37
CA MET A 53 -3.45 -1.46 -2.59
C MET A 53 -4.16 -0.17 -2.97
N LEU A 54 -3.40 0.90 -3.18
CA LEU A 54 -3.96 2.19 -3.56
C LEU A 54 -3.64 2.50 -5.02
N ALA A 55 -4.65 2.96 -5.75
CA ALA A 55 -4.42 3.57 -7.06
C ALA A 55 -3.68 4.90 -6.87
N ALA A 56 -2.92 5.31 -7.88
CA ALA A 56 -2.16 6.56 -7.80
C ALA A 56 -3.06 7.75 -7.45
N SER A 57 -4.27 7.80 -8.00
CA SER A 57 -5.23 8.86 -7.75
C SER A 57 -5.78 8.86 -6.33
N ALA A 58 -5.62 7.74 -5.60
CA ALA A 58 -6.11 7.61 -4.23
C ALA A 58 -5.04 7.90 -3.18
N VAL A 59 -3.79 8.13 -3.58
CA VAL A 59 -2.69 8.36 -2.63
C VAL A 59 -2.74 9.77 -2.09
N ASN A 60 -3.14 9.90 -0.84
CA ASN A 60 -3.13 11.15 -0.09
C ASN A 60 -3.14 10.83 1.40
N ALA A 61 -2.91 11.84 2.23
CA ALA A 61 -2.80 11.65 3.67
C ALA A 61 -4.05 11.01 4.28
N ALA A 62 -5.23 11.43 3.86
CA ALA A 62 -6.48 10.91 4.40
C ALA A 62 -6.67 9.42 4.05
N THR A 63 -6.42 9.05 2.80
CA THR A 63 -6.56 7.67 2.36
C THR A 63 -5.52 6.76 3.01
N VAL A 64 -4.29 7.23 3.15
CA VAL A 64 -3.23 6.46 3.82
C VAL A 64 -3.59 6.24 5.28
N ARG A 65 -4.17 7.24 5.94
CA ARG A 65 -4.62 7.10 7.33
C ARG A 65 -5.75 6.06 7.46
N GLU A 66 -6.68 6.06 6.52
CA GLU A 66 -7.76 5.05 6.50
C GLU A 66 -7.20 3.65 6.17
N ALA A 67 -6.23 3.56 5.26
CA ALA A 67 -5.57 2.30 4.99
C ALA A 67 -4.91 1.75 6.25
N HIS A 68 -4.27 2.62 7.02
CA HIS A 68 -3.67 2.23 8.31
C HIS A 68 -4.72 1.66 9.26
N ARG A 69 -5.87 2.31 9.34
CA ARG A 69 -6.96 1.87 10.22
C ARG A 69 -7.47 0.48 9.85
N VAL A 70 -7.71 0.24 8.56
CA VAL A 70 -8.31 -1.02 8.12
C VAL A 70 -7.30 -2.16 7.96
N LEU A 71 -6.01 -1.88 8.01
CA LEU A 71 -4.98 -2.90 7.95
C LEU A 71 -4.82 -3.60 9.29
N LYS A 72 -4.65 -4.92 9.24
CA LYS A 72 -4.27 -5.71 10.41
C LYS A 72 -2.86 -5.31 10.85
N PRO A 73 -2.51 -5.52 12.13
CA PRO A 73 -1.13 -5.34 12.57
C PRO A 73 -0.17 -6.11 11.66
N ASP A 74 0.92 -5.47 11.29
CA ASP A 74 1.92 -6.00 10.35
C ASP A 74 1.39 -6.15 8.91
N GLY A 75 0.21 -5.66 8.60
CA GLY A 75 -0.31 -5.63 7.23
C GLY A 75 0.45 -4.64 6.35
N ASN A 76 0.31 -4.81 5.05
CA ASN A 76 1.08 -4.07 4.06
C ASN A 76 0.23 -3.11 3.25
N LEU A 77 0.76 -1.91 3.05
CA LEU A 77 0.24 -0.91 2.14
C LEU A 77 1.12 -0.88 0.90
N VAL A 78 0.50 -1.00 -0.26
CA VAL A 78 1.24 -1.04 -1.53
C VAL A 78 0.62 -0.04 -2.51
N PHE A 79 1.45 0.76 -3.14
CA PHE A 79 0.99 1.64 -4.22
C PHE A 79 2.13 1.98 -5.16
N THR A 80 1.76 2.40 -6.36
CA THR A 80 2.69 2.92 -7.36
C THR A 80 2.16 4.25 -7.84
N VAL A 81 3.01 5.26 -7.86
CA VAL A 81 2.64 6.61 -8.27
C VAL A 81 3.64 7.15 -9.29
N PRO A 82 3.21 8.08 -10.16
CA PRO A 82 4.17 8.75 -11.02
C PRO A 82 5.11 9.60 -10.18
N GLU A 83 6.38 9.59 -10.52
CA GLU A 83 7.40 10.38 -9.86
C GLU A 83 7.46 11.76 -10.48
N LYS A 84 7.53 12.80 -9.63
CA LYS A 84 7.69 14.16 -10.10
C LYS A 84 9.07 14.36 -10.71
N THR A 85 9.10 14.82 -11.95
CA THR A 85 10.33 15.16 -12.68
C THR A 85 10.16 16.52 -13.34
N ARG A 86 11.20 16.99 -14.04
CA ARG A 86 11.10 18.25 -14.78
C ARG A 86 10.01 18.21 -15.85
N ARG A 87 9.71 17.03 -16.39
CA ARG A 87 8.79 16.86 -17.52
C ARG A 87 7.50 16.17 -17.15
N GLN A 88 7.34 15.77 -15.89
CA GLN A 88 6.21 14.96 -15.46
C GLN A 88 5.77 15.40 -14.08
N ASP A 89 4.47 15.64 -13.94
CA ASP A 89 3.88 15.82 -12.62
C ASP A 89 3.81 14.49 -11.90
N GLY A 90 3.83 14.54 -10.59
CA GLY A 90 3.75 13.35 -9.79
C GLY A 90 4.13 13.64 -8.34
N PHE A 91 4.65 12.63 -7.69
CA PHE A 91 5.03 12.68 -6.29
C PHE A 91 6.53 12.75 -6.13
N ALA A 92 6.99 13.61 -5.24
CA ALA A 92 8.38 13.59 -4.79
C ALA A 92 8.51 12.58 -3.65
N LEU A 93 9.57 11.80 -3.65
CA LEU A 93 9.79 10.78 -2.64
C LEU A 93 9.72 11.31 -1.19
N PRO A 94 10.29 12.50 -0.87
CA PRO A 94 10.14 13.05 0.47
C PRO A 94 8.69 13.29 0.88
N ASP A 95 7.82 13.66 -0.05
CA ASP A 95 6.41 13.89 0.23
C ASP A 95 5.71 12.56 0.53
N ILE A 96 6.06 11.51 -0.22
CA ILE A 96 5.53 10.17 0.04
C ILE A 96 5.94 9.72 1.43
N TYR A 97 7.19 9.87 1.79
CA TYR A 97 7.69 9.50 3.12
C TYR A 97 6.93 10.24 4.22
N ARG A 98 6.66 11.53 4.01
CA ARG A 98 5.93 12.33 5.00
C ARG A 98 4.53 11.78 5.24
N ILE A 99 3.86 11.33 4.20
CA ILE A 99 2.50 10.79 4.30
C ILE A 99 2.51 9.41 4.97
N VAL A 100 3.49 8.60 4.66
CA VAL A 100 3.49 7.17 5.02
C VAL A 100 4.18 6.89 6.36
N ARG A 101 5.27 7.56 6.66
CA ARG A 101 6.14 7.19 7.78
C ARG A 101 5.49 7.28 9.16
N GLU A 102 4.43 8.05 9.30
CA GLU A 102 3.79 8.24 10.61
C GLU A 102 3.26 6.93 11.18
N GLY A 103 2.59 6.13 10.35
CA GLY A 103 2.00 4.87 10.80
C GLY A 103 2.63 3.62 10.20
N PHE A 104 3.60 3.78 9.32
CA PHE A 104 4.18 2.68 8.57
C PHE A 104 5.69 2.71 8.57
N ASN A 105 6.28 1.51 8.46
CA ASN A 105 7.69 1.33 8.12
C ASN A 105 7.77 1.05 6.63
N ILE A 106 8.54 1.83 5.90
CA ILE A 106 8.71 1.59 4.47
C ILE A 106 9.70 0.45 4.31
N VAL A 107 9.22 -0.65 3.73
CA VAL A 107 10.03 -1.86 3.57
C VAL A 107 10.57 -2.03 2.17
N GLY A 108 10.06 -1.30 1.21
CA GLY A 108 10.57 -1.35 -0.15
C GLY A 108 10.19 -0.12 -0.95
N VAL A 109 11.15 0.36 -1.75
CA VAL A 109 10.94 1.44 -2.70
C VAL A 109 11.49 0.96 -4.03
N GLU A 110 10.68 1.01 -5.07
CA GLU A 110 11.08 0.57 -6.40
C GLU A 110 10.90 1.70 -7.41
N ARG A 111 11.89 1.83 -8.30
CA ARG A 111 11.82 2.75 -9.43
C ARG A 111 12.09 1.97 -10.70
N PRO A 112 11.07 1.24 -11.21
CA PRO A 112 11.28 0.47 -12.43
C PRO A 112 11.64 1.39 -13.58
N PRO A 113 12.51 0.96 -14.51
CA PRO A 113 12.84 1.74 -15.70
C PRO A 113 11.56 2.06 -16.45
N TRP A 114 11.47 3.29 -16.95
CA TRP A 114 10.27 3.76 -17.66
C TRP A 114 9.91 2.93 -18.88
N TRP A 115 10.90 2.27 -19.49
CA TRP A 115 10.70 1.44 -20.68
C TRP A 115 10.31 0.00 -20.34
N LEU A 116 10.29 -0.35 -19.07
CA LEU A 116 9.98 -1.70 -18.62
C LEU A 116 8.51 -1.79 -18.23
N PHE A 117 7.85 -2.90 -18.59
CA PHE A 117 6.46 -3.18 -18.23
C PHE A 117 5.44 -2.14 -18.71
N GLY A 118 5.75 -1.46 -19.81
CA GLY A 118 4.83 -0.48 -20.35
C GLY A 118 4.62 0.75 -19.47
N CYS A 119 5.53 1.01 -18.54
CA CYS A 119 5.47 2.20 -17.71
C CYS A 119 5.61 3.45 -18.58
N LYS A 120 4.65 4.35 -18.46
CA LYS A 120 4.72 5.64 -19.15
C LYS A 120 5.37 6.64 -18.19
N GLY A 121 6.67 6.90 -18.41
CA GLY A 121 7.41 7.82 -17.57
C GLY A 121 7.97 7.15 -16.30
N HIS A 122 8.42 7.98 -15.39
CA HIS A 122 9.03 7.52 -14.15
C HIS A 122 7.96 7.22 -13.10
N THR A 123 8.12 6.10 -12.40
CA THR A 123 7.19 5.71 -11.34
C THR A 123 7.96 5.34 -10.08
N ILE A 124 7.28 5.46 -8.94
CA ILE A 124 7.78 5.03 -7.65
C ILE A 124 6.81 4.00 -7.10
N GLY A 125 7.29 2.80 -6.80
CA GLY A 125 6.52 1.79 -6.11
C GLY A 125 6.90 1.77 -4.63
N ILE A 126 5.91 1.74 -3.76
CA ILE A 126 6.10 1.73 -2.31
C ILE A 126 5.44 0.49 -1.73
N CYS A 127 6.17 -0.20 -0.88
CA CYS A 127 5.62 -1.22 0.00
C CYS A 127 5.95 -0.80 1.43
N ALA A 128 4.91 -0.65 2.25
CA ALA A 128 5.08 -0.20 3.63
C ALA A 128 4.31 -1.14 4.54
N GLN A 129 4.86 -1.41 5.72
CA GLN A 129 4.25 -2.28 6.71
C GLN A 129 3.71 -1.46 7.85
N LYS A 130 2.46 -1.76 8.25
CA LYS A 130 1.83 -1.08 9.39
C LYS A 130 2.63 -1.34 10.65
N LYS A 131 2.97 -0.28 11.37
CA LYS A 131 3.68 -0.38 12.64
C LYS A 131 2.81 -1.08 13.67
N ASN A 132 3.39 -2.06 14.33
CA ASN A 132 2.74 -2.74 15.44
C ASN A 132 3.23 -2.11 16.74
N TRP A 133 2.51 -1.09 17.19
CA TRP A 133 2.92 -0.31 18.35
C TRP A 133 3.06 -1.16 19.61
N ARG A 134 2.17 -2.12 19.79
CA ARG A 134 2.22 -3.00 20.97
C ARG A 134 3.51 -3.82 20.99
N LYS A 135 3.86 -4.39 19.85
CA LYS A 135 5.08 -5.18 19.71
C LYS A 135 6.32 -4.33 19.95
N HIS A 136 6.36 -3.15 19.33
CA HIS A 136 7.51 -2.26 19.45
C HIS A 136 7.67 -1.72 20.87
N ASN A 137 6.59 -1.38 21.52
CA ASN A 137 6.64 -0.86 22.88
C ASN A 137 7.12 -1.87 23.89
N ASN A 138 6.82 -3.15 23.69
CA ASN A 138 7.13 -4.20 24.65
C ASN A 138 8.48 -4.86 24.44
N THR A 139 8.93 -4.98 23.22
CA THR A 139 10.06 -5.83 22.90
C THR A 139 11.19 -5.17 22.16
N TYR A 140 10.95 -4.02 21.54
CA TYR A 140 11.93 -3.47 20.65
C TYR A 140 11.80 -1.96 20.51
N ARG A 141 12.96 -1.29 20.52
CA ARG A 141 13.01 0.15 20.36
C ARG A 141 14.01 0.51 19.26
N PRO A 142 13.62 0.28 18.02
CA PRO A 142 14.55 0.36 16.90
C PRO A 142 15.04 1.77 16.60
N TYR A 143 14.36 2.77 17.11
CA TYR A 143 14.63 4.15 16.75
C TYR A 143 15.24 4.96 17.88
N VAL A 144 15.69 4.28 18.86
CA VAL A 144 16.37 4.93 19.98
C VAL A 144 17.85 4.94 19.74
#